data_f2db97de633ba7494d1483ca31bf9158
#
_entry.id   f2db97de633ba7494d1483ca31bf9158
#
_cell.length_a   1.000
_cell.length_b   1.000
_cell.length_c   1.000
_cell.angle_alpha   90.00
_cell.angle_beta   90.00
_cell.angle_gamma   90.00
#
_symmetry.space_group_name_H-M   'P 1'
#
loop_
_entity.id
_entity.type
_entity.pdbx_description
1 polymer ?
#
loop_
_entity_poly.entity_id
_entity_poly.type
_entity_poly.pdbx_seq_one_letter_code
_entity_poly.pdbx_strand_id
1 'polypeptide(L)'
;LFRSPVVQGRDNDYYLHHLITGENHKSGSIFMDFHNQEDLSDRNTIIYGHNMKDGSMFGTLDQYQSQALYRNYPCFYMYVPGYIYEYQIFSCYAAPTDYPAYTYDFPTSEDYEVFLETLQRSAEYNTGTTVTKEDQVVTLSTCVNTRKDYRYLVHGKLKQKIKMEE
;
A
#
# COMPACT_ATOMS: atom_id res chain seq x y z
N LEU A 1 -16.42 0.76 -4.48
CA LEU A 1 -15.21 1.21 -5.15
C LEU A 1 -14.72 2.48 -4.47
N PHE A 2 -13.59 2.38 -3.81
CA PHE A 2 -12.92 3.51 -3.19
C PHE A 2 -11.97 4.15 -4.22
N ARG A 3 -12.09 5.45 -4.42
CA ARG A 3 -11.17 6.24 -5.25
C ARG A 3 -10.78 7.48 -4.45
N SER A 4 -9.49 7.71 -4.28
CA SER A 4 -8.95 8.88 -3.60
C SER A 4 -7.68 9.33 -4.30
N PRO A 5 -7.42 10.65 -4.36
CA PRO A 5 -6.13 11.15 -4.77
C PRO A 5 -5.07 10.68 -3.78
N VAL A 6 -3.87 10.40 -4.30
CA VAL A 6 -2.66 10.11 -3.52
C VAL A 6 -1.73 11.30 -3.70
N VAL A 7 -1.30 11.88 -2.60
CA VAL A 7 -0.38 13.03 -2.59
C VAL A 7 0.96 12.61 -2.02
N GLN A 8 1.99 13.44 -2.19
CA GLN A 8 3.29 13.25 -1.55
C GLN A 8 3.76 14.55 -0.93
N GLY A 9 4.26 14.47 0.30
CA GLY A 9 4.81 15.59 1.04
C GLY A 9 6.33 15.58 1.12
N ARG A 10 6.87 16.48 1.92
CA ARG A 10 8.30 16.53 2.26
C ARG A 10 8.65 15.65 3.46
N ASP A 11 7.64 15.09 4.11
CA ASP A 11 7.72 14.21 5.27
C ASP A 11 6.47 13.29 5.30
N ASN A 12 6.43 12.36 6.23
CA ASN A 12 5.30 11.44 6.43
C ASN A 12 4.32 11.91 7.52
N ASP A 13 4.41 13.16 7.98
CA ASP A 13 3.57 13.70 9.06
C ASP A 13 2.51 14.67 8.54
N TYR A 14 2.87 15.55 7.60
CA TYR A 14 1.98 16.63 7.14
C TYR A 14 0.61 16.12 6.69
N TYR A 15 0.57 15.17 5.76
CA TYR A 15 -0.67 14.63 5.21
C TYR A 15 -1.43 13.66 6.13
N LEU A 16 -0.85 13.26 7.26
CA LEU A 16 -1.61 12.60 8.33
C LEU A 16 -2.69 13.51 8.91
N HIS A 17 -2.49 14.83 8.84
CA HIS A 17 -3.34 15.82 9.51
C HIS A 17 -3.91 16.88 8.57
N HIS A 18 -3.58 16.83 7.26
CA HIS A 18 -4.03 17.83 6.29
C HIS A 18 -4.70 17.20 5.07
N LEU A 19 -5.74 17.86 4.58
CA LEU A 19 -6.34 17.56 3.29
C LEU A 19 -5.41 17.99 2.15
N ILE A 20 -5.70 17.54 0.93
CA ILE A 20 -4.99 17.97 -0.29
C ILE A 20 -5.07 19.48 -0.52
N THR A 21 -6.08 20.15 0.04
CA THR A 21 -6.26 21.62 0.02
C THR A 21 -5.35 22.36 1.01
N GLY A 22 -4.63 21.64 1.89
CA GLY A 22 -3.80 22.21 2.95
C GLY A 22 -4.55 22.51 4.25
N GLU A 23 -5.84 22.25 4.33
CA GLU A 23 -6.64 22.42 5.55
C GLU A 23 -6.33 21.31 6.56
N ASN A 24 -6.22 21.69 7.84
CA ASN A 24 -6.08 20.71 8.92
C ASN A 24 -7.38 19.90 9.07
N HIS A 25 -7.28 18.58 9.04
CA HIS A 25 -8.43 17.69 9.16
C HIS A 25 -8.04 16.33 9.73
N LYS A 26 -8.89 15.77 10.59
CA LYS A 26 -8.65 14.50 11.29
C LYS A 26 -8.51 13.28 10.37
N SER A 27 -9.06 13.32 9.16
CA SER A 27 -8.93 12.21 8.20
C SER A 27 -7.63 12.28 7.41
N GLY A 28 -6.93 13.40 7.42
CA GLY A 28 -5.76 13.62 6.58
C GLY A 28 -6.03 13.35 5.11
N SER A 29 -5.02 12.93 4.39
CA SER A 29 -5.08 12.48 3.00
C SER A 29 -4.48 11.09 2.88
N ILE A 30 -4.71 10.40 1.78
CA ILE A 30 -3.91 9.25 1.38
C ILE A 30 -2.64 9.80 0.76
N PHE A 31 -1.48 9.33 1.23
CA PHE A 31 -0.20 9.87 0.76
C PHE A 31 0.87 8.79 0.59
N MET A 32 1.78 9.06 -0.31
CA MET A 32 2.94 8.23 -0.58
C MET A 32 4.10 8.63 0.35
N ASP A 33 4.90 7.67 0.76
CA ASP A 33 6.10 7.90 1.56
C ASP A 33 7.04 8.90 0.85
N PHE A 34 7.56 9.87 1.61
CA PHE A 34 8.38 10.95 1.03
C PHE A 34 9.73 10.48 0.47
N HIS A 35 10.20 9.27 0.83
CA HIS A 35 11.40 8.68 0.26
C HIS A 35 11.16 8.07 -1.14
N ASN A 36 9.90 7.74 -1.46
CA ASN A 36 9.58 7.10 -2.73
C ASN A 36 9.61 8.06 -3.91
N GLN A 37 9.87 7.53 -5.10
CA GLN A 37 9.79 8.27 -6.36
C GLN A 37 8.34 8.46 -6.80
N GLU A 38 8.00 9.65 -7.29
CA GLU A 38 6.65 10.01 -7.72
C GLU A 38 6.14 9.19 -8.91
N ASP A 39 7.06 8.62 -9.71
CA ASP A 39 6.76 7.82 -10.89
C ASP A 39 6.50 6.33 -10.58
N LEU A 40 6.50 5.94 -9.30
CA LEU A 40 6.32 4.56 -8.83
C LEU A 40 7.40 3.60 -9.36
N SER A 41 8.62 4.09 -9.60
CA SER A 41 9.74 3.29 -10.13
C SER A 41 10.46 2.48 -9.05
N ASP A 42 10.21 2.75 -7.78
CA ASP A 42 10.82 2.02 -6.67
C ASP A 42 10.43 0.55 -6.64
N ARG A 43 11.28 -0.27 -6.02
CA ARG A 43 11.00 -1.69 -5.75
C ARG A 43 9.82 -1.87 -4.79
N ASN A 44 9.70 -0.99 -3.78
CA ASN A 44 8.58 -0.92 -2.85
C ASN A 44 8.11 0.53 -2.70
N THR A 45 6.90 0.83 -3.16
CA THR A 45 6.24 2.12 -2.94
C THR A 45 5.26 1.98 -1.79
N ILE A 46 5.39 2.85 -0.78
CA ILE A 46 4.59 2.78 0.44
C ILE A 46 3.53 3.88 0.41
N ILE A 47 2.28 3.51 0.64
CA ILE A 47 1.13 4.42 0.65
C ILE A 47 0.39 4.29 1.96
N TYR A 48 0.18 5.42 2.62
CA TYR A 48 -0.47 5.54 3.91
C TYR A 48 -1.87 6.12 3.80
N GLY A 49 -2.75 5.70 4.68
CA GLY A 49 -4.08 6.29 4.85
C GLY A 49 -4.68 5.94 6.21
N HIS A 50 -5.45 6.87 6.78
CA HIS A 50 -6.13 6.64 8.05
C HIS A 50 -7.19 5.53 7.95
N ASN A 51 -7.32 4.76 9.03
CA ASN A 51 -8.43 3.81 9.22
C ASN A 51 -9.63 4.56 9.82
N MET A 52 -10.44 5.14 8.96
CA MET A 52 -11.61 5.91 9.36
C MET A 52 -12.81 5.00 9.63
N LYS A 53 -13.53 5.25 10.74
CA LYS A 53 -14.70 4.45 11.16
C LYS A 53 -15.87 4.52 10.17
N ASP A 54 -15.96 5.59 9.38
CA ASP A 54 -16.96 5.76 8.33
C ASP A 54 -16.60 5.04 7.02
N GLY A 55 -15.47 4.30 7.00
CA GLY A 55 -14.97 3.56 5.84
C GLY A 55 -14.24 4.43 4.80
N SER A 56 -14.08 5.73 5.05
CA SER A 56 -13.29 6.60 4.18
C SER A 56 -11.78 6.38 4.37
N MET A 57 -10.96 6.96 3.50
CA MET A 57 -9.52 6.75 3.42
C MET A 57 -9.19 5.25 3.29
N PHE A 58 -8.40 4.68 4.19
CA PHE A 58 -8.14 3.23 4.24
C PHE A 58 -8.99 2.51 5.31
N GLY A 59 -10.15 3.07 5.66
CA GLY A 59 -11.06 2.54 6.67
C GLY A 59 -11.67 1.16 6.38
N THR A 60 -11.49 0.65 5.16
CA THR A 60 -11.93 -0.71 4.76
C THR A 60 -10.76 -1.63 4.43
N LEU A 61 -9.51 -1.17 4.57
CA LEU A 61 -8.34 -1.96 4.17
C LEU A 61 -8.18 -3.22 5.04
N ASP A 62 -8.48 -3.13 6.34
CA ASP A 62 -8.40 -4.26 7.28
C ASP A 62 -9.47 -5.35 7.03
N GLN A 63 -10.46 -5.10 6.18
CA GLN A 63 -11.41 -6.13 5.75
C GLN A 63 -10.75 -7.22 4.89
N TYR A 64 -9.55 -6.97 4.36
CA TYR A 64 -8.72 -8.00 3.70
C TYR A 64 -8.21 -9.09 4.66
N GLN A 65 -8.50 -9.03 5.96
CA GLN A 65 -8.45 -10.19 6.85
C GLN A 65 -9.35 -11.33 6.34
N SER A 66 -10.41 -10.98 5.61
CA SER A 66 -11.30 -11.96 4.97
C SER A 66 -10.74 -12.44 3.65
N GLN A 67 -10.34 -13.71 3.58
CA GLN A 67 -9.96 -14.34 2.31
C GLN A 67 -11.09 -14.33 1.28
N ALA A 68 -12.36 -14.31 1.73
CA ALA A 68 -13.50 -14.20 0.82
C ALA A 68 -13.53 -12.82 0.12
N LEU A 69 -13.20 -11.74 0.84
CA LEU A 69 -13.07 -10.42 0.22
C LEU A 69 -11.94 -10.41 -0.82
N TYR A 70 -10.79 -10.95 -0.47
CA TYR A 70 -9.67 -11.08 -1.40
C TYR A 70 -10.08 -11.82 -2.69
N ARG A 71 -10.81 -12.94 -2.59
CA ARG A 71 -11.26 -13.71 -3.78
C ARG A 71 -12.14 -12.89 -4.72
N ASN A 72 -12.94 -11.96 -4.18
CA ASN A 72 -13.80 -11.09 -4.97
C ASN A 72 -13.05 -9.86 -5.52
N TYR A 73 -12.03 -9.38 -4.81
CA TYR A 73 -11.28 -8.17 -5.12
C TYR A 73 -9.76 -8.40 -4.98
N PRO A 74 -9.17 -9.24 -5.86
CA PRO A 74 -7.77 -9.64 -5.72
C PRO A 74 -6.77 -8.57 -6.19
N CYS A 75 -7.24 -7.44 -6.74
CA CYS A 75 -6.43 -6.39 -7.29
C CYS A 75 -6.85 -5.02 -6.77
N PHE A 76 -5.90 -4.09 -6.76
CA PHE A 76 -6.18 -2.66 -6.67
C PHE A 76 -5.49 -1.91 -7.82
N TYR A 77 -5.90 -0.67 -8.06
CA TYR A 77 -5.49 0.10 -9.22
C TYR A 77 -4.95 1.47 -8.81
N MET A 78 -3.87 1.90 -9.47
CA MET A 78 -3.35 3.25 -9.36
C MET A 78 -3.45 3.95 -10.71
N TYR A 79 -4.10 5.11 -10.71
CA TYR A 79 -4.25 5.95 -11.89
C TYR A 79 -3.11 6.96 -11.90
N VAL A 80 -2.31 6.93 -12.94
CA VAL A 80 -1.21 7.85 -13.19
C VAL A 80 -1.40 8.52 -14.55
N PRO A 81 -0.76 9.64 -14.87
CA PRO A 81 -0.92 10.28 -16.17
C PRO A 81 -0.68 9.30 -17.34
N GLY A 82 -1.71 9.10 -18.15
CA GLY A 82 -1.69 8.23 -19.34
C GLY A 82 -1.81 6.73 -19.10
N TYR A 83 -1.84 6.26 -17.82
CA TYR A 83 -1.87 4.83 -17.52
C TYR A 83 -2.72 4.48 -16.30
N ILE A 84 -3.21 3.23 -16.29
CA ILE A 84 -3.75 2.56 -15.11
C ILE A 84 -2.80 1.42 -14.77
N TYR A 85 -2.26 1.43 -13.55
CA TYR A 85 -1.42 0.35 -13.03
C TYR A 85 -2.29 -0.60 -12.22
N GLU A 86 -2.35 -1.87 -12.62
CA GLU A 86 -3.05 -2.94 -11.93
C GLU A 86 -2.05 -3.67 -11.03
N TYR A 87 -2.36 -3.73 -9.72
CA TYR A 87 -1.58 -4.45 -8.73
C TYR A 87 -2.34 -5.68 -8.25
N GLN A 88 -1.74 -6.85 -8.39
CA GLN A 88 -2.24 -8.11 -7.85
C GLN A 88 -1.82 -8.25 -6.39
N ILE A 89 -2.78 -8.37 -5.48
CA ILE A 89 -2.50 -8.58 -4.07
C ILE A 89 -1.87 -9.96 -3.86
N PHE A 90 -0.76 -10.01 -3.11
CA PHE A 90 -0.07 -11.26 -2.79
C PHE A 90 0.07 -11.51 -1.28
N SER A 91 -0.08 -10.50 -0.43
CA SER A 91 0.04 -10.64 1.02
C SER A 91 -0.78 -9.58 1.76
N CYS A 92 -1.48 -9.99 2.83
CA CYS A 92 -2.23 -9.13 3.74
C CYS A 92 -2.03 -9.61 5.17
N TYR A 93 -1.74 -8.70 6.11
CA TYR A 93 -1.54 -9.03 7.52
C TYR A 93 -1.47 -7.78 8.40
N ALA A 94 -1.59 -7.98 9.73
CA ALA A 94 -1.28 -6.96 10.72
C ALA A 94 0.14 -7.12 11.26
N ALA A 95 0.89 -6.03 11.36
CA ALA A 95 2.27 -6.02 11.85
C ALA A 95 2.58 -4.77 12.70
N PRO A 96 3.62 -4.83 13.58
CA PRO A 96 4.09 -3.66 14.30
C PRO A 96 4.59 -2.55 13.37
N THR A 97 4.64 -1.32 13.88
CA THR A 97 5.06 -0.14 13.10
C THR A 97 6.53 -0.14 12.69
N ASP A 98 7.36 -0.95 13.32
CA ASP A 98 8.79 -1.15 13.03
C ASP A 98 9.07 -2.39 12.15
N TYR A 99 8.02 -2.96 11.54
CA TYR A 99 8.13 -4.15 10.71
C TYR A 99 8.89 -3.88 9.39
N PRO A 100 9.65 -4.85 8.83
CA PRO A 100 10.43 -4.67 7.60
C PRO A 100 9.65 -4.24 6.35
N ALA A 101 8.31 -4.32 6.37
CA ALA A 101 7.45 -3.88 5.26
C ALA A 101 7.65 -2.42 4.82
N TYR A 102 8.24 -1.59 5.69
CA TYR A 102 8.54 -0.18 5.43
C TYR A 102 9.92 0.07 4.82
N THR A 103 10.64 -0.99 4.43
CA THR A 103 11.90 -0.86 3.70
C THR A 103 11.63 -0.35 2.27
N TYR A 104 12.28 0.71 1.88
CA TYR A 104 12.16 1.33 0.55
C TYR A 104 13.47 1.29 -0.24
N ASP A 105 14.62 1.07 0.42
CA ASP A 105 15.93 0.95 -0.20
C ASP A 105 16.50 -0.47 -0.03
N PHE A 106 17.03 -1.02 -1.12
CA PHE A 106 17.56 -2.38 -1.18
C PHE A 106 18.92 -2.36 -1.86
N PRO A 107 20.02 -2.42 -1.11
CA PRO A 107 21.39 -2.37 -1.65
C PRO A 107 21.66 -3.45 -2.69
N THR A 108 21.09 -4.65 -2.52
CA THR A 108 21.24 -5.76 -3.45
C THR A 108 19.89 -6.36 -3.89
N SER A 109 19.92 -7.17 -4.94
CA SER A 109 18.74 -7.92 -5.37
C SER A 109 18.37 -9.02 -4.36
N GLU A 110 19.34 -9.57 -3.68
CA GLU A 110 19.19 -10.57 -2.62
C GLU A 110 18.49 -9.97 -1.39
N ASP A 111 18.81 -8.72 -1.01
CA ASP A 111 18.12 -8.03 0.08
C ASP A 111 16.63 -7.84 -0.27
N TYR A 112 16.33 -7.51 -1.51
CA TYR A 112 14.96 -7.38 -1.99
C TYR A 112 14.22 -8.73 -2.02
N GLU A 113 14.90 -9.81 -2.42
CA GLU A 113 14.31 -11.16 -2.40
C GLU A 113 13.95 -11.61 -0.97
N VAL A 114 14.84 -11.39 0.00
CA VAL A 114 14.58 -11.66 1.43
C VAL A 114 13.40 -10.82 1.95
N PHE A 115 13.32 -9.56 1.54
CA PHE A 115 12.18 -8.69 1.85
C PHE A 115 10.87 -9.28 1.32
N LEU A 116 10.79 -9.66 0.05
CA LEU A 116 9.60 -10.24 -0.56
C LEU A 116 9.18 -11.54 0.10
N GLU A 117 10.13 -12.43 0.42
CA GLU A 117 9.86 -13.65 1.18
C GLU A 117 9.27 -13.35 2.56
N THR A 118 9.78 -12.32 3.24
CA THR A 118 9.28 -11.89 4.54
C THR A 118 7.82 -11.44 4.44
N LEU A 119 7.47 -10.64 3.43
CA LEU A 119 6.09 -10.21 3.21
C LEU A 119 5.17 -11.41 2.91
N GLN A 120 5.61 -12.37 2.08
CA GLN A 120 4.80 -13.55 1.75
C GLN A 120 4.57 -14.46 2.96
N ARG A 121 5.60 -14.70 3.78
CA ARG A 121 5.50 -15.53 4.99
C ARG A 121 4.57 -14.94 6.06
N SER A 122 4.43 -13.61 6.07
CA SER A 122 3.58 -12.91 7.04
C SER A 122 2.09 -12.92 6.67
N ALA A 123 1.74 -13.33 5.46
CA ALA A 123 0.37 -13.35 4.98
C ALA A 123 -0.55 -14.18 5.88
N GLU A 124 -1.70 -13.63 6.26
CA GLU A 124 -2.73 -14.29 7.06
C GLU A 124 -3.33 -15.50 6.34
N TYR A 125 -3.27 -15.52 5.01
CA TYR A 125 -3.71 -16.63 4.16
C TYR A 125 -2.92 -16.67 2.85
N ASN A 126 -2.90 -17.84 2.23
CA ASN A 126 -2.26 -18.02 0.93
C ASN A 126 -3.14 -17.45 -0.18
N THR A 127 -2.63 -16.45 -0.90
CA THR A 127 -3.30 -15.83 -2.06
C THR A 127 -3.10 -16.63 -3.35
N GLY A 128 -2.15 -17.55 -3.39
CA GLY A 128 -1.72 -18.26 -4.61
C GLY A 128 -0.90 -17.39 -5.58
N THR A 129 -0.66 -16.11 -5.23
CA THR A 129 0.13 -15.20 -6.05
C THR A 129 1.60 -15.28 -5.65
N THR A 130 2.48 -15.60 -6.60
CA THR A 130 3.93 -15.58 -6.40
C THR A 130 4.48 -14.20 -6.73
N VAL A 131 5.49 -13.77 -5.96
CA VAL A 131 6.25 -12.54 -6.20
C VAL A 131 7.74 -12.89 -6.30
N THR A 132 8.45 -12.22 -7.18
CA THR A 132 9.88 -12.42 -7.44
C THR A 132 10.62 -11.09 -7.41
N LYS A 133 11.94 -11.13 -7.35
CA LYS A 133 12.79 -9.91 -7.34
C LYS A 133 12.67 -9.04 -8.59
N GLU A 134 12.04 -9.54 -9.66
CA GLU A 134 11.75 -8.79 -10.88
C GLU A 134 10.46 -7.95 -10.76
N ASP A 135 9.63 -8.24 -9.75
CA ASP A 135 8.38 -7.52 -9.55
C ASP A 135 8.60 -6.22 -8.77
N GLN A 136 7.84 -5.18 -9.13
CA GLN A 136 7.68 -3.97 -8.32
C GLN A 136 6.44 -4.13 -7.44
N VAL A 137 6.52 -3.70 -6.18
CA VAL A 137 5.44 -3.83 -5.22
C VAL A 137 4.99 -2.48 -4.67
N VAL A 138 3.72 -2.43 -4.27
CA VAL A 138 3.13 -1.34 -3.50
C VAL A 138 2.64 -1.89 -2.17
N THR A 139 2.99 -1.20 -1.10
CA THR A 139 2.55 -1.47 0.27
C THR A 139 1.50 -0.44 0.67
N LEU A 140 0.26 -0.86 0.87
CA LEU A 140 -0.80 -0.03 1.47
C LEU A 140 -0.80 -0.24 2.98
N SER A 141 -0.79 0.85 3.76
CA SER A 141 -0.66 0.81 5.22
C SER A 141 -1.73 1.64 5.91
N THR A 142 -2.42 1.06 6.89
CA THR A 142 -3.39 1.75 7.75
C THR A 142 -3.28 1.33 9.20
N CYS A 143 -3.84 2.12 10.12
CA CYS A 143 -3.85 1.81 11.54
C CYS A 143 -4.76 0.62 11.86
N VAL A 144 -4.38 -0.18 12.86
CA VAL A 144 -5.27 -1.16 13.49
C VAL A 144 -5.97 -0.49 14.68
N ASN A 145 -7.29 -0.33 14.62
CA ASN A 145 -8.06 0.45 15.60
C ASN A 145 -7.96 -0.10 17.04
N THR A 146 -7.71 -1.39 17.21
CA THR A 146 -7.58 -2.06 18.50
C THR A 146 -6.16 -2.09 19.06
N ARG A 147 -5.15 -1.76 18.21
CA ARG A 147 -3.72 -1.83 18.55
C ARG A 147 -2.97 -0.66 17.92
N LYS A 148 -2.72 0.39 18.69
CA LYS A 148 -2.09 1.64 18.21
C LYS A 148 -0.70 1.48 17.62
N ASP A 149 0.05 0.48 18.07
CA ASP A 149 1.40 0.11 17.63
C ASP A 149 1.43 -0.84 16.44
N TYR A 150 0.24 -1.17 15.89
CA TYR A 150 0.10 -2.06 14.73
C TYR A 150 -0.49 -1.33 13.53
N ARG A 151 -0.12 -1.82 12.35
CA ARG A 151 -0.68 -1.43 11.06
C ARG A 151 -1.22 -2.65 10.34
N TYR A 152 -2.32 -2.46 9.61
CA TYR A 152 -2.79 -3.45 8.65
C TYR A 152 -2.17 -3.13 7.30
N LEU A 153 -1.57 -4.14 6.69
CA LEU A 153 -0.77 -4.02 5.47
C LEU A 153 -1.40 -4.88 4.36
N VAL A 154 -1.47 -4.30 3.16
CA VAL A 154 -1.86 -5.00 1.93
C VAL A 154 -0.76 -4.76 0.91
N HIS A 155 -0.16 -5.83 0.41
CA HIS A 155 0.92 -5.77 -0.57
C HIS A 155 0.44 -6.27 -1.93
N GLY A 156 0.62 -5.44 -2.95
CA GLY A 156 0.34 -5.78 -4.34
C GLY A 156 1.60 -5.73 -5.20
N LYS A 157 1.75 -6.69 -6.12
CA LYS A 157 2.77 -6.65 -7.15
C LYS A 157 2.19 -6.05 -8.43
N LEU A 158 2.98 -5.29 -9.17
CA LEU A 158 2.58 -4.76 -10.47
C LEU A 158 2.31 -5.92 -11.43
N LYS A 159 1.08 -6.04 -11.89
CA LYS A 159 0.64 -7.07 -12.83
C LYS A 159 0.71 -6.57 -14.27
N GLN A 160 0.20 -5.35 -14.51
CA GLN A 160 0.23 -4.74 -15.83
C GLN A 160 0.03 -3.21 -15.76
N LYS A 161 0.50 -2.53 -16.82
CA LYS A 161 0.27 -1.11 -17.09
C LYS A 161 -0.66 -1.01 -18.31
N ILE A 162 -1.84 -0.46 -18.10
CA ILE A 162 -2.87 -0.30 -19.14
C ILE A 162 -2.81 1.16 -19.61
N LYS A 163 -2.53 1.38 -20.89
CA LYS A 163 -2.54 2.72 -21.48
C LYS A 163 -3.99 3.22 -21.56
N MET A 164 -4.24 4.43 -21.05
CA MET A 164 -5.54 5.08 -21.23
C MET A 164 -5.65 5.59 -22.68
N GLU A 165 -6.76 5.29 -23.35
CA GLU A 165 -7.12 5.92 -24.63
C GLU A 165 -7.57 7.35 -24.36
N GLU A 166 -7.12 8.29 -25.21
CA GLU A 166 -7.54 9.69 -25.16
C GLU A 166 -9.00 9.86 -25.64
#